data_91568637cfa53126c068d18490c0a960
#
_entry.id   91568637cfa53126c068d18490c0a960
#
_cell.length_a   1.000
_cell.length_b   1.000
_cell.length_c   1.000
_cell.angle_alpha   90.00
_cell.angle_beta   90.00
_cell.angle_gamma   90.00
#
_symmetry.space_group_name_H-M   'P 1'
#
loop_
_entity.id
_entity.type
_entity.pdbx_description
1 polymer ?
#
loop_
_entity_poly.entity_id
_entity_poly.type
_entity_poly.pdbx_seq_one_letter_code
_entity_poly.pdbx_strand_id
1 'polypeptide(L)' 'MFIEVGQKYKTNGGHIVTVCAICDDNDFWAVADTPSSVPHRFSQHGVC' A
#
# COMPACT_ATOMS: atom_id res chain seq x y z
N MET A 1 5.21 -12.14 4.17
CA MET A 1 3.88 -11.69 3.73
C MET A 1 3.95 -11.31 2.26
N PHE A 2 2.99 -11.74 1.48
CA PHE A 2 2.93 -11.38 0.07
C PHE A 2 2.01 -10.20 -0.14
N ILE A 3 2.51 -9.19 -0.85
CA ILE A 3 1.73 -8.03 -1.24
C ILE A 3 1.20 -8.28 -2.64
N GLU A 4 -0.10 -8.09 -2.84
CA GLU A 4 -0.75 -8.31 -4.13
C GLU A 4 -1.46 -7.05 -4.60
N VAL A 5 -1.38 -6.81 -5.92
CA VAL A 5 -2.10 -5.70 -6.55
C VAL A 5 -3.61 -5.90 -6.37
N GLY A 6 -4.29 -4.82 -6.00
CA GLY A 6 -5.73 -4.85 -5.77
C GLY A 6 -6.14 -5.16 -4.34
N GLN A 7 -5.20 -5.58 -3.50
CA GLN A 7 -5.48 -5.86 -2.09
C GLN A 7 -5.38 -4.58 -1.26
N LYS A 8 -6.07 -4.57 -0.14
CA LYS A 8 -6.08 -3.45 0.80
C LYS A 8 -5.31 -3.82 2.04
N TYR A 9 -4.54 -2.86 2.55
CA TYR A 9 -3.74 -3.04 3.75
C TYR A 9 -3.87 -1.82 4.64
N LYS A 10 -3.71 -2.03 5.95
CA LYS A 10 -3.71 -0.97 6.92
C LYS A 10 -2.26 -0.56 7.19
N THR A 11 -1.98 0.73 7.09
CA THR A 11 -0.66 1.25 7.41
C THR A 11 -0.47 1.40 8.91
N ASN A 12 0.79 1.63 9.34
CA ASN A 12 1.09 1.85 10.75
C ASN A 12 0.41 3.11 11.30
N GLY A 13 0.07 4.06 10.43
CA GLY A 13 -0.68 5.25 10.81
C GLY A 13 -2.18 5.03 10.94
N GLY A 14 -2.67 3.83 10.67
CA GLY A 14 -4.08 3.51 10.78
C GLY A 14 -4.90 3.78 9.52
N HIS A 15 -4.24 4.07 8.41
CA HIS A 15 -4.91 4.35 7.14
C HIS A 15 -5.00 3.09 6.28
N ILE A 16 -6.11 2.95 5.56
CA ILE A 16 -6.27 1.87 4.61
C ILE A 16 -5.76 2.32 3.24
N VAL A 17 -4.94 1.50 2.62
CA VAL A 17 -4.39 1.76 1.28
C VAL A 17 -4.66 0.56 0.38
N THR A 18 -4.85 0.84 -0.91
CA THR A 18 -5.05 -0.19 -1.93
C THR A 18 -3.80 -0.26 -2.80
N VAL A 19 -3.23 -1.44 -2.92
CA VAL A 19 -2.02 -1.66 -3.71
C VAL A 19 -2.35 -1.49 -5.19
N CYS A 20 -1.61 -0.64 -5.88
CA CYS A 20 -1.80 -0.42 -7.32
C CYS A 20 -0.65 -0.93 -8.17
N ALA A 21 0.55 -1.09 -7.60
CA ALA A 21 1.71 -1.63 -8.32
C ALA A 21 2.73 -2.15 -7.32
N ILE A 22 3.52 -3.11 -7.73
CA ILE A 22 4.58 -3.70 -6.90
C ILE A 22 5.91 -3.34 -7.52
N CYS A 23 6.82 -2.72 -6.72
CA CYS A 23 8.16 -2.36 -7.17
C CYS A 23 9.12 -3.53 -7.09
N ASP A 24 9.15 -4.21 -5.94
CA ASP A 24 10.00 -5.38 -5.69
C ASP A 24 9.39 -6.22 -4.56
N ASP A 25 10.17 -7.13 -3.98
CA ASP A 25 9.67 -8.04 -2.94
C ASP A 25 9.25 -7.33 -1.66
N ASN A 26 9.77 -6.13 -1.40
CA ASN A 26 9.52 -5.41 -0.15
C ASN A 26 8.72 -4.13 -0.34
N ASP A 27 8.79 -3.53 -1.53
CA ASP A 27 8.21 -2.21 -1.78
C ASP A 27 7.07 -2.29 -2.79
N PHE A 28 6.06 -1.47 -2.56
CA PHE A 28 4.91 -1.42 -3.44
C PHE A 28 4.33 0.00 -3.46
N TRP A 29 3.57 0.30 -4.49
CA TRP A 29 2.84 1.55 -4.62
C TRP A 29 1.39 1.32 -4.24
N ALA A 30 0.85 2.21 -3.44
CA ALA A 30 -0.53 2.12 -3.00
C ALA A 30 -1.12 3.51 -2.87
N VAL A 31 -2.45 3.59 -2.97
CA VAL A 31 -3.20 4.82 -2.78
C VAL A 31 -4.06 4.69 -1.54
N ALA A 32 -4.17 5.79 -0.78
CA ALA A 32 -5.07 5.82 0.35
C ALA A 32 -6.52 5.79 -0.14
N ASP A 33 -7.42 5.35 0.72
CA ASP A 33 -8.83 5.17 0.37
C ASP A 33 -9.57 6.51 0.41
N THR A 34 -9.06 7.49 -0.35
CA THR A 34 -9.68 8.80 -0.49
C THR A 34 -9.68 9.22 -1.95
N PRO A 35 -10.66 10.05 -2.39
CA PRO A 35 -10.75 10.45 -3.79
C PRO A 35 -9.58 11.27 -4.31
N SER A 36 -8.91 12.00 -3.42
CA SER A 36 -7.80 12.88 -3.80
C SER A 36 -6.42 12.25 -3.59
N SER A 37 -6.37 10.97 -3.22
CA SER A 37 -5.11 10.32 -2.94
C SER A 37 -4.32 10.08 -4.23
N VAL A 38 -2.99 10.21 -4.12
CA VAL A 38 -2.06 9.84 -5.19
C VAL A 38 -1.23 8.66 -4.71
N PRO A 39 -0.66 7.86 -5.62
CA PRO A 39 0.16 6.71 -5.22
C PRO A 39 1.38 7.14 -4.41
N HIS A 40 1.62 6.41 -3.33
CA HIS A 40 2.81 6.57 -2.50
C HIS A 40 3.51 5.23 -2.41
N ARG A 41 4.83 5.27 -2.26
CA ARG A 41 5.64 4.08 -2.09
C ARG A 41 5.63 3.66 -0.62
N PHE A 42 5.34 2.40 -0.40
CA PHE A 42 5.36 1.80 0.94
C PHE A 42 6.24 0.57 0.94
N SER A 43 6.80 0.24 2.09
CA SER A 43 7.45 -1.05 2.28
C SER A 43 6.48 -2.00 2.98
N GLN A 44 6.70 -3.32 2.84
CA GLN A 44 5.85 -4.29 3.52
C GLN A 44 5.94 -4.17 5.04
N HIS A 45 7.00 -3.59 5.56
CA HIS A 45 7.16 -3.35 7.00
C HIS A 45 6.38 -2.14 7.49
N GLY A 46 5.90 -1.30 6.59
CA GLY A 46 5.10 -0.12 6.92
C GLY A 46 3.59 -0.38 6.96
N VAL A 47 3.17 -1.63 6.75
CA VAL A 47 1.75 -2.03 6.81
C VAL A 47 1.55 -3.13 7.83
N CYS A 48 0.35 -3.22 8.37
CA CYS A 48 -0.02 -4.26 9.34
C CYS A 48 -0.76 -5.40 8.68
#